data_16b7f7a703b08e8bd62a4b0b4653e41f
#
_entry.id   16b7f7a703b08e8bd62a4b0b4653e41f
#
_cell.length_a   1.000
_cell.length_b   1.000
_cell.length_c   1.000
_cell.angle_alpha   90.00
_cell.angle_beta   90.00
_cell.angle_gamma   90.00
#
_symmetry.space_group_name_H-M   'P 1'
#
loop_
_entity.id
_entity.type
_entity.pdbx_description
1 polymer ?
#
loop_
_entity_poly.entity_id
_entity_poly.type
_entity_poly.pdbx_seq_one_letter_code
_entity_poly.pdbx_strand_id
1 'polypeptide(L)'
;PIQAIATRLQGQLNSFDITLPDVSYNSNGAAYGLTATVDGATSAGATSVDVNTNKNSETIFYAGDVLKFASHNKVYMVVDNVTTDGTGAGTISITPSLFEDITDTSNVTVNAVPFRMRLERDIQEYRYATNGTVTYNIDMIEEI
;
A
#
# COMPACT_ATOMS: atom_id res chain seq x y z
N PRO A 1 -0.48 6.53 -23.96
CA PRO A 1 0.92 7.00 -23.96
C PRO A 1 1.22 7.71 -22.65
N ILE A 2 2.43 7.54 -22.10
CA ILE A 2 2.88 8.12 -20.83
C ILE A 2 2.73 9.66 -20.83
N GLN A 3 2.97 10.31 -21.97
CA GLN A 3 2.78 11.76 -22.13
C GLN A 3 1.35 12.21 -21.82
N ALA A 4 0.35 11.45 -22.25
CA ALA A 4 -1.05 11.80 -22.00
C ALA A 4 -1.40 11.71 -20.49
N ILE A 5 -0.78 10.76 -19.78
CA ILE A 5 -0.93 10.64 -18.33
C ILE A 5 -0.27 11.83 -17.65
N ALA A 6 0.97 12.15 -17.98
CA ALA A 6 1.71 13.29 -17.42
C ALA A 6 0.96 14.63 -17.64
N THR A 7 0.41 14.83 -18.83
CA THR A 7 -0.39 16.03 -19.15
C THR A 7 -1.70 16.07 -18.36
N ARG A 8 -2.37 14.90 -18.20
CA ARG A 8 -3.62 14.81 -17.43
C ARG A 8 -3.42 15.09 -15.94
N LEU A 9 -2.26 14.74 -15.40
CA LEU A 9 -1.92 14.96 -13.99
C LEU A 9 -1.68 16.44 -13.66
N GLN A 10 -1.43 17.28 -14.67
CA GLN A 10 -1.19 18.73 -14.49
C GLN A 10 -0.09 19.02 -13.45
N GLY A 11 1.02 18.30 -13.53
CA GLY A 11 2.09 18.40 -12.55
C GLY A 11 1.68 17.85 -11.17
N GLN A 12 1.95 18.60 -10.13
CA GLN A 12 1.67 18.23 -8.74
C GLN A 12 0.19 18.35 -8.34
N LEU A 13 -0.67 18.81 -9.23
CA LEU A 13 -2.04 19.20 -8.89
C LEU A 13 -2.97 18.01 -8.65
N ASN A 14 -2.76 16.91 -9.33
CA ASN A 14 -3.62 15.74 -9.26
C ASN A 14 -2.87 14.51 -8.76
N SER A 15 -3.52 13.78 -7.87
CA SER A 15 -3.07 12.47 -7.42
C SER A 15 -3.65 11.34 -8.26
N PHE A 16 -3.01 10.19 -8.21
CA PHE A 16 -3.45 8.97 -8.88
C PHE A 16 -3.02 7.74 -8.08
N ASP A 17 -3.73 6.64 -8.27
CA ASP A 17 -3.40 5.38 -7.63
C ASP A 17 -2.55 4.52 -8.59
N ILE A 18 -1.49 3.91 -8.07
CA ILE A 18 -0.64 2.98 -8.79
C ILE A 18 -0.43 1.70 -7.97
N THR A 19 -0.50 0.56 -8.63
CA THR A 19 -0.05 -0.71 -8.07
C THR A 19 1.35 -1.01 -8.60
N LEU A 20 2.29 -1.25 -7.71
CA LEU A 20 3.67 -1.57 -8.07
C LEU A 20 3.81 -3.08 -8.24
N PRO A 21 4.36 -3.57 -9.36
CA PRO A 21 4.67 -4.99 -9.52
C PRO A 21 5.52 -5.48 -8.34
N ASP A 22 5.25 -6.68 -7.87
CA ASP A 22 5.95 -7.36 -6.78
C ASP A 22 5.86 -6.71 -5.38
N VAL A 23 5.61 -5.40 -5.28
CA VAL A 23 5.50 -4.68 -3.99
C VAL A 23 4.05 -4.63 -3.51
N SER A 24 3.11 -4.30 -4.40
CA SER A 24 1.69 -4.16 -4.05
C SER A 24 0.98 -5.49 -3.79
N TYR A 25 1.64 -6.59 -4.06
CA TYR A 25 1.07 -7.93 -3.93
C TYR A 25 1.68 -8.64 -2.73
N ASN A 26 0.82 -9.29 -1.95
CA ASN A 26 1.27 -10.08 -0.81
C ASN A 26 2.15 -11.25 -1.30
N SER A 27 3.30 -11.41 -0.67
CA SER A 27 4.30 -12.43 -1.04
C SER A 27 3.87 -13.86 -0.66
N ASN A 28 2.84 -13.99 0.16
CA ASN A 28 2.34 -15.26 0.66
C ASN A 28 1.15 -15.78 -0.17
N GLY A 29 1.27 -16.96 -0.75
CA GLY A 29 0.17 -17.62 -1.46
C GLY A 29 -1.07 -17.87 -0.58
N ALA A 30 -0.92 -17.99 0.74
CA ALA A 30 -2.03 -18.11 1.69
C ALA A 30 -2.90 -16.83 1.75
N ALA A 31 -2.35 -15.68 1.34
CA ALA A 31 -3.12 -14.44 1.23
C ALA A 31 -4.10 -14.43 0.06
N TYR A 32 -4.11 -15.43 -0.81
CA TYR A 32 -5.11 -15.53 -1.86
C TYR A 32 -6.51 -15.68 -1.24
N GLY A 33 -7.39 -14.74 -1.57
CA GLY A 33 -8.73 -14.67 -0.99
C GLY A 33 -8.75 -14.23 0.48
N LEU A 34 -7.64 -13.69 1.02
CA LEU A 34 -7.60 -13.12 2.36
C LEU A 34 -8.51 -11.89 2.43
N THR A 35 -9.39 -11.88 3.41
CA THR A 35 -10.13 -10.70 3.85
C THR A 35 -9.72 -10.39 5.28
N ALA A 36 -9.43 -9.13 5.56
CA ALA A 36 -9.02 -8.68 6.88
C ALA A 36 -9.76 -7.40 7.26
N THR A 37 -10.14 -7.32 8.51
CA THR A 37 -10.73 -6.13 9.14
C THR A 37 -9.99 -5.83 10.44
N VAL A 38 -9.95 -4.58 10.82
CA VAL A 38 -9.37 -4.13 12.09
C VAL A 38 -10.23 -4.65 13.25
N ASP A 39 -9.59 -5.15 14.29
CA ASP A 39 -10.22 -5.62 15.53
C ASP A 39 -9.98 -4.59 16.65
N GLY A 40 -10.98 -3.78 16.90
CA GLY A 40 -10.90 -2.65 17.83
C GLY A 40 -10.28 -1.38 17.22
N ALA A 41 -10.73 -0.23 17.68
CA ALA A 41 -10.19 1.06 17.23
C ALA A 41 -8.72 1.22 17.66
N THR A 42 -7.89 1.73 16.75
CA THR A 42 -6.45 1.95 17.00
C THR A 42 -6.10 3.40 16.73
N SER A 43 -5.40 4.04 17.68
CA SER A 43 -5.06 5.46 17.57
C SER A 43 -3.81 5.70 16.72
N ALA A 44 -3.74 6.90 16.13
CA ALA A 44 -2.54 7.40 15.44
C ALA A 44 -1.29 7.25 16.33
N GLY A 45 -0.15 6.96 15.70
CA GLY A 45 1.12 6.71 16.37
C GLY A 45 1.34 5.25 16.78
N ALA A 46 0.32 4.38 16.72
CA ALA A 46 0.49 2.96 17.00
C ALA A 46 1.40 2.29 15.95
N THR A 47 2.18 1.31 16.38
CA THR A 47 3.07 0.51 15.54
C THR A 47 2.58 -0.92 15.35
N SER A 48 1.43 -1.24 15.94
CA SER A 48 0.74 -2.53 15.76
C SER A 48 -0.76 -2.33 15.68
N VAL A 49 -1.43 -3.20 14.95
CA VAL A 49 -2.89 -3.20 14.75
C VAL A 49 -3.39 -4.63 14.85
N ASP A 50 -4.43 -4.84 15.65
CA ASP A 50 -5.11 -6.12 15.73
C ASP A 50 -6.11 -6.26 14.59
N VAL A 51 -6.21 -7.46 14.03
CA VAL A 51 -7.06 -7.75 12.88
C VAL A 51 -7.79 -9.08 13.05
N ASN A 52 -8.98 -9.13 12.48
CA ASN A 52 -9.74 -10.35 12.26
C ASN A 52 -9.74 -10.71 10.78
N THR A 53 -9.53 -11.98 10.46
CA THR A 53 -9.41 -12.46 9.08
C THR A 53 -10.25 -13.71 8.85
N ASN A 54 -10.39 -14.08 7.57
CA ASN A 54 -11.04 -15.33 7.16
C ASN A 54 -10.09 -16.55 7.10
N LYS A 55 -8.87 -16.41 7.67
CA LYS A 55 -7.82 -17.44 7.66
C LYS A 55 -7.46 -17.81 9.10
N ASN A 56 -7.56 -19.09 9.45
CA ASN A 56 -7.36 -19.57 10.81
C ASN A 56 -6.08 -20.41 10.88
N SER A 57 -5.22 -20.11 11.87
CA SER A 57 -3.95 -20.82 12.10
C SER A 57 -3.04 -20.83 10.85
N GLU A 58 -3.08 -19.78 10.06
CA GLU A 58 -2.27 -19.61 8.85
C GLU A 58 -1.36 -18.39 8.96
N THR A 59 -0.16 -18.46 8.38
CA THR A 59 0.66 -17.26 8.17
C THR A 59 0.08 -16.47 7.02
N ILE A 60 -0.35 -15.25 7.28
CA ILE A 60 -1.04 -14.38 6.31
C ILE A 60 -0.16 -13.29 5.73
N PHE A 61 0.88 -12.86 6.46
CA PHE A 61 1.86 -11.89 5.99
C PHE A 61 3.28 -12.34 6.30
N TYR A 62 4.20 -11.97 5.42
CA TYR A 62 5.64 -11.99 5.68
C TYR A 62 6.16 -10.56 5.88
N ALA A 63 7.26 -10.45 6.62
CA ALA A 63 7.98 -9.18 6.75
C ALA A 63 8.33 -8.61 5.36
N GLY A 64 8.00 -7.34 5.12
CA GLY A 64 8.16 -6.68 3.83
C GLY A 64 6.88 -6.59 2.99
N ASP A 65 5.84 -7.36 3.29
CA ASP A 65 4.53 -7.19 2.66
C ASP A 65 3.96 -5.81 2.98
N VAL A 66 3.10 -5.29 2.11
CA VAL A 66 2.44 -4.00 2.30
C VAL A 66 0.93 -4.15 2.43
N LEU A 67 0.34 -3.23 3.16
CA LEU A 67 -1.10 -3.15 3.36
C LEU A 67 -1.58 -1.70 3.42
N LYS A 68 -2.89 -1.51 3.27
CA LYS A 68 -3.53 -0.20 3.38
C LYS A 68 -4.84 -0.32 4.13
N PHE A 69 -5.07 0.57 5.09
CA PHE A 69 -6.36 0.68 5.78
C PHE A 69 -7.33 1.52 4.95
N ALA A 70 -8.61 1.17 4.93
CA ALA A 70 -9.61 1.79 4.06
C ALA A 70 -9.76 3.31 4.28
N SER A 71 -9.52 3.79 5.51
CA SER A 71 -9.60 5.22 5.88
C SER A 71 -8.35 6.02 5.53
N HIS A 72 -7.24 5.35 5.17
CA HIS A 72 -5.94 5.99 4.96
C HIS A 72 -5.53 6.02 3.49
N ASN A 73 -4.85 7.08 3.07
CA ASN A 73 -4.11 7.08 1.81
C ASN A 73 -2.72 6.43 1.95
N LYS A 74 -2.17 6.43 3.15
CA LYS A 74 -0.86 5.86 3.46
C LYS A 74 -0.83 4.35 3.31
N VAL A 75 0.23 3.84 2.68
CA VAL A 75 0.57 2.41 2.65
C VAL A 75 1.55 2.10 3.78
N TYR A 76 1.35 0.99 4.47
CA TYR A 76 2.16 0.52 5.58
C TYR A 76 2.86 -0.78 5.22
N MET A 77 4.08 -0.95 5.69
CA MET A 77 4.85 -2.19 5.53
C MET A 77 4.74 -3.03 6.79
N VAL A 78 4.55 -4.32 6.62
CA VAL A 78 4.57 -5.32 7.69
C VAL A 78 6.02 -5.58 8.12
N VAL A 79 6.29 -5.53 9.42
CA VAL A 79 7.64 -5.66 9.98
C VAL A 79 7.98 -7.10 10.31
N ASP A 80 7.00 -7.86 10.82
CA ASP A 80 7.16 -9.24 11.27
C ASP A 80 6.18 -10.16 10.55
N ASN A 81 6.51 -11.46 10.50
CA ASN A 81 5.57 -12.44 9.99
C ASN A 81 4.34 -12.52 10.88
N VAL A 82 3.16 -12.55 10.29
CA VAL A 82 1.88 -12.59 11.00
C VAL A 82 1.20 -13.93 10.77
N THR A 83 0.97 -14.65 11.87
CA THR A 83 0.20 -15.89 11.87
C THR A 83 -1.07 -15.70 12.70
N THR A 84 -2.20 -16.03 12.11
CA THR A 84 -3.49 -15.96 12.80
C THR A 84 -3.66 -17.11 13.78
N ASP A 85 -4.47 -16.88 14.79
CA ASP A 85 -4.90 -17.92 15.72
C ASP A 85 -6.00 -18.83 15.12
N GLY A 86 -6.55 -19.74 15.94
CA GLY A 86 -7.62 -20.65 15.54
C GLY A 86 -8.96 -19.97 15.20
N THR A 87 -9.10 -18.68 15.50
CA THR A 87 -10.31 -17.88 15.22
C THR A 87 -10.11 -16.90 14.06
N GLY A 88 -8.88 -16.78 13.54
CA GLY A 88 -8.51 -15.83 12.48
C GLY A 88 -8.05 -14.48 12.99
N ALA A 89 -7.87 -14.33 14.30
CA ALA A 89 -7.33 -13.11 14.88
C ALA A 89 -5.79 -13.08 14.80
N GLY A 90 -5.22 -11.89 14.62
CA GLY A 90 -3.77 -11.69 14.56
C GLY A 90 -3.40 -10.24 14.82
N THR A 91 -2.14 -10.00 15.20
CA THR A 91 -1.59 -8.66 15.39
C THR A 91 -0.56 -8.38 14.30
N ILE A 92 -0.71 -7.26 13.60
CA ILE A 92 0.20 -6.82 12.54
C ILE A 92 1.11 -5.73 13.09
N SER A 93 2.44 -5.97 13.11
CA SER A 93 3.43 -4.92 13.35
C SER A 93 3.67 -4.14 12.05
N ILE A 94 3.59 -2.82 12.08
CA ILE A 94 3.66 -1.95 10.90
C ILE A 94 4.75 -0.87 11.00
N THR A 95 5.23 -0.44 9.84
CA THR A 95 6.07 0.75 9.69
C THR A 95 5.63 1.53 8.44
N PRO A 96 5.60 2.88 8.50
CA PRO A 96 5.72 3.73 9.68
C PRO A 96 4.58 3.50 10.67
N SER A 97 4.62 4.18 11.83
CA SER A 97 3.49 4.19 12.76
C SER A 97 2.23 4.75 12.11
N LEU A 98 1.06 4.40 12.61
CA LEU A 98 -0.22 4.89 12.10
C LEU A 98 -0.23 6.42 12.00
N PHE A 99 -0.60 6.92 10.85
CA PHE A 99 -0.67 8.35 10.58
C PHE A 99 -1.96 8.98 11.13
N GLU A 100 -3.05 8.24 11.08
CA GLU A 100 -4.39 8.65 11.54
C GLU A 100 -5.03 7.54 12.37
N ASP A 101 -6.10 7.88 13.10
CA ASP A 101 -6.90 6.90 13.86
C ASP A 101 -7.62 5.94 12.91
N ILE A 102 -7.68 4.68 13.27
CA ILE A 102 -8.45 3.66 12.55
C ILE A 102 -9.63 3.24 13.41
N THR A 103 -10.80 3.20 12.80
CA THR A 103 -12.01 2.70 13.46
C THR A 103 -12.07 1.19 13.45
N ASP A 104 -12.75 0.63 14.43
CA ASP A 104 -13.08 -0.79 14.48
C ASP A 104 -13.78 -1.25 13.18
N THR A 105 -13.54 -2.49 12.79
CA THR A 105 -14.09 -3.13 11.57
C THR A 105 -13.69 -2.48 10.23
N SER A 106 -12.75 -1.52 10.24
CA SER A 106 -12.20 -0.96 9.00
C SER A 106 -11.57 -2.04 8.13
N ASN A 107 -11.87 -2.03 6.83
CA ASN A 107 -11.27 -2.97 5.89
C ASN A 107 -9.77 -2.74 5.72
N VAL A 108 -9.01 -3.83 5.60
CA VAL A 108 -7.58 -3.83 5.29
C VAL A 108 -7.38 -4.36 3.88
N THR A 109 -6.82 -3.55 3.00
CA THR A 109 -6.41 -3.98 1.66
C THR A 109 -5.06 -4.68 1.77
N VAL A 110 -5.03 -5.95 1.41
CA VAL A 110 -3.88 -6.85 1.64
C VAL A 110 -3.24 -7.36 0.34
N ASN A 111 -3.86 -7.09 -0.80
CA ASN A 111 -3.38 -7.52 -2.10
C ASN A 111 -3.75 -6.49 -3.16
N ALA A 112 -2.91 -6.32 -4.18
CA ALA A 112 -3.02 -5.24 -5.17
C ALA A 112 -3.14 -3.85 -4.49
N VAL A 113 -2.34 -3.64 -3.43
CA VAL A 113 -2.39 -2.44 -2.59
C VAL A 113 -2.09 -1.19 -3.42
N PRO A 114 -3.03 -0.25 -3.55
CA PRO A 114 -2.82 0.95 -4.34
C PRO A 114 -2.03 2.00 -3.53
N PHE A 115 -0.94 2.48 -4.10
CA PHE A 115 -0.21 3.64 -3.61
C PHE A 115 -0.84 4.89 -4.19
N ARG A 116 -1.27 5.80 -3.33
CA ARG A 116 -1.72 7.13 -3.74
C ARG A 116 -0.52 8.01 -3.98
N MET A 117 -0.29 8.40 -5.23
CA MET A 117 0.91 9.11 -5.66
C MET A 117 0.55 10.45 -6.28
N ARG A 118 1.46 11.41 -6.18
CA ARG A 118 1.46 12.64 -7.00
C ARG A 118 2.84 12.85 -7.59
N LEU A 119 2.91 13.64 -8.66
CA LEU A 119 4.21 14.01 -9.23
C LEU A 119 4.98 14.90 -8.25
N GLU A 120 6.27 14.66 -8.09
CA GLU A 120 7.13 15.49 -7.24
C GLU A 120 7.39 16.86 -7.87
N ARG A 121 7.37 16.94 -9.21
CA ARG A 121 7.65 18.14 -9.98
C ARG A 121 6.63 18.38 -11.07
N ASP A 122 6.38 19.65 -11.39
CA ASP A 122 5.49 20.04 -12.49
C ASP A 122 6.10 19.73 -13.88
N ILE A 123 7.44 19.77 -13.97
CA ILE A 123 8.18 19.56 -15.20
C ILE A 123 8.71 18.13 -15.24
N GLN A 124 8.34 17.39 -16.28
CA GLN A 124 8.83 16.03 -16.56
C GLN A 124 9.85 16.10 -17.70
N GLU A 125 11.02 15.49 -17.51
CA GLU A 125 12.08 15.44 -18.50
C GLU A 125 12.00 14.15 -19.32
N TYR A 126 12.16 14.27 -20.65
CA TYR A 126 12.35 13.11 -21.52
C TYR A 126 13.68 13.22 -22.24
N ARG A 127 14.38 12.12 -22.37
CA ARG A 127 15.63 12.03 -23.12
C ARG A 127 15.42 11.19 -24.36
N TYR A 128 15.73 11.77 -25.51
CA TYR A 128 15.77 11.06 -26.79
C TYR A 128 17.19 10.59 -27.05
N ALA A 129 17.37 9.28 -27.21
CA ALA A 129 18.65 8.73 -27.64
C ALA A 129 18.71 8.67 -29.17
N THR A 130 19.90 8.73 -29.73
CA THR A 130 20.13 8.66 -31.18
C THR A 130 19.70 7.32 -31.83
N ASN A 131 19.54 6.29 -31.03
CA ASN A 131 19.03 4.97 -31.47
C ASN A 131 17.49 4.88 -31.52
N GLY A 132 16.76 5.98 -31.32
CA GLY A 132 15.30 6.04 -31.31
C GLY A 132 14.64 5.63 -30.00
N THR A 133 15.42 5.34 -28.93
CA THR A 133 14.89 5.03 -27.61
C THR A 133 14.53 6.32 -26.87
N VAL A 134 13.38 6.32 -26.21
CA VAL A 134 12.95 7.43 -25.35
C VAL A 134 12.92 6.95 -23.90
N THR A 135 13.66 7.63 -23.03
CA THR A 135 13.64 7.37 -21.60
C THR A 135 12.81 8.44 -20.90
N TYR A 136 11.86 8.00 -20.07
CA TYR A 136 11.04 8.86 -19.22
C TYR A 136 11.45 8.62 -17.77
N ASN A 137 11.84 9.69 -17.07
CA ASN A 137 12.01 9.67 -15.63
C ASN A 137 10.83 10.43 -15.03
N ILE A 138 10.07 9.74 -14.18
CA ILE A 138 8.91 10.31 -13.50
C ILE A 138 9.18 10.19 -12.00
N ASP A 139 9.43 11.33 -11.36
CA ASP A 139 9.62 11.41 -9.92
C ASP A 139 8.25 11.58 -9.25
N MET A 140 7.94 10.67 -8.33
CA MET A 140 6.65 10.61 -7.65
C MET A 140 6.85 10.51 -6.15
N ILE A 141 5.92 11.10 -5.40
CA ILE A 141 5.86 10.98 -3.94
C ILE A 141 4.49 10.44 -3.54
N GLU A 142 4.45 9.68 -2.44
CA GLU A 142 3.21 9.22 -1.83
C GLU A 142 2.45 10.42 -1.26
N GLU A 143 1.15 10.50 -1.57
CA GLU A 143 0.25 11.49 -1.00
C GLU A 143 -0.45 10.87 0.21
N ILE A 144 -0.26 11.50 1.35
CA ILE A 144 -0.78 11.06 2.65
C ILE A 144 -2.02 11.88 3.00
#